data_576fcc6b9913e28735068753a6c8d044
#
_entry.id   576fcc6b9913e28735068753a6c8d044
#
_cell.length_a   1.000
_cell.length_b   1.000
_cell.length_c   1.000
_cell.angle_alpha   90.00
_cell.angle_beta   90.00
_cell.angle_gamma   90.00
#
_symmetry.space_group_name_H-M   'P 1'
#
loop_
_entity.id
_entity.type
_entity.pdbx_description
1 polymer ?
#
loop_
_entity_poly.entity_id
_entity_poly.type
_entity_poly.pdbx_seq_one_letter_code
_entity_poly.pdbx_strand_id
1 'polypeptide(L)'
;MKNMKLKSILMTMFVLVLLFSFSVQGAEVTAEQPIVVTTCGQSPGALMVHQLCGQVGLNSEKKDLLEADYLKENDFKTVIITMGTSGKGMGAAGTDMQEEAERINGVIEEAKKQGMTIIGAHIEGEARRVDKNDEKSIKTVAPESDIIIVRKDSNKDNYFTDLGEEKGIPVHVIDKTLQLTEPLSEIFQVSK
;
A
#
# COMPACT_ATOMS: atom_id res chain seq x y z
N MET A 1 20.73 58.16 7.76
CA MET A 1 20.67 57.13 8.82
C MET A 1 19.34 56.33 8.83
N LYS A 2 18.16 56.93 8.61
CA LYS A 2 16.84 56.23 8.63
C LYS A 2 16.68 55.17 7.53
N ASN A 3 17.17 55.45 6.32
CA ASN A 3 17.06 54.52 5.16
C ASN A 3 18.03 53.31 5.23
N MET A 4 19.12 53.42 5.98
CA MET A 4 20.07 52.32 6.16
C MET A 4 19.56 51.28 7.13
N LYS A 5 18.84 51.68 8.20
CA LYS A 5 18.21 50.77 9.15
C LYS A 5 17.05 49.98 8.50
N LEU A 6 16.26 50.65 7.65
CA LEU A 6 15.16 50.01 6.94
C LEU A 6 15.65 48.95 5.93
N LYS A 7 16.73 49.24 5.17
CA LYS A 7 17.35 48.25 4.25
C LYS A 7 17.94 47.07 4.98
N SER A 8 18.54 47.28 6.17
CA SER A 8 19.07 46.18 6.99
C SER A 8 17.97 45.29 7.53
N ILE A 9 16.85 45.88 7.99
CA ILE A 9 15.68 45.09 8.48
C ILE A 9 15.05 44.31 7.34
N LEU A 10 14.87 44.87 6.13
CA LEU A 10 14.35 44.15 4.96
C LEU A 10 15.27 43.00 4.53
N MET A 11 16.59 43.22 4.59
CA MET A 11 17.58 42.21 4.23
C MET A 11 17.63 41.06 5.25
N THR A 12 17.47 41.35 6.56
CA THR A 12 17.40 40.32 7.60
C THR A 12 16.11 39.52 7.51
N MET A 13 14.98 40.16 7.16
CA MET A 13 13.69 39.50 6.99
C MET A 13 13.68 38.59 5.73
N PHE A 14 14.37 39.02 4.65
CA PHE A 14 14.52 38.22 3.42
C PHE A 14 15.41 36.97 3.65
N VAL A 15 16.48 37.07 4.44
CA VAL A 15 17.36 35.96 4.81
C VAL A 15 16.61 34.96 5.73
N LEU A 16 15.76 35.47 6.64
CA LEU A 16 14.96 34.59 7.52
C LEU A 16 13.90 33.77 6.76
N VAL A 17 13.33 34.35 5.69
CA VAL A 17 12.37 33.63 4.81
C VAL A 17 13.04 32.55 3.98
N LEU A 18 14.32 32.75 3.58
CA LEU A 18 15.08 31.72 2.83
C LEU A 18 15.52 30.52 3.69
N LEU A 19 15.57 30.65 5.02
CA LEU A 19 15.92 29.56 5.92
C LEU A 19 14.73 28.65 6.26
N PHE A 20 13.50 29.03 5.86
CA PHE A 20 12.29 28.23 6.04
C PHE A 20 11.90 27.40 4.81
N SER A 21 12.80 27.25 3.83
CA SER A 21 12.66 26.20 2.82
C SER A 21 13.00 24.85 3.47
N PHE A 22 12.20 24.44 4.44
CA PHE A 22 12.16 23.03 4.83
C PHE A 22 11.70 22.25 3.59
N SER A 23 12.62 21.56 2.96
CA SER A 23 12.28 20.44 2.12
C SER A 23 11.47 19.49 3.02
N VAL A 24 10.16 19.48 2.84
CA VAL A 24 9.35 18.34 3.30
C VAL A 24 9.81 17.18 2.43
N GLN A 25 10.90 16.57 2.85
CA GLN A 25 11.26 15.23 2.41
C GLN A 25 10.16 14.39 3.00
N GLY A 26 9.22 13.94 2.18
CA GLY A 26 8.16 13.02 2.62
C GLY A 26 8.85 11.91 3.39
N ALA A 27 8.48 11.71 4.65
CA ALA A 27 9.01 10.58 5.42
C ALA A 27 8.72 9.32 4.61
N GLU A 28 9.77 8.57 4.29
CA GLU A 28 9.63 7.28 3.61
C GLU A 28 8.72 6.41 4.48
N VAL A 29 7.58 6.00 3.95
CA VAL A 29 6.63 5.19 4.70
C VAL A 29 7.23 3.80 4.84
N THR A 30 7.53 3.41 6.06
CA THR A 30 8.05 2.08 6.41
C THR A 30 6.97 1.23 7.05
N ALA A 31 7.16 -0.07 7.04
CA ALA A 31 6.24 -1.03 7.64
C ALA A 31 6.96 -1.93 8.65
N GLU A 32 6.20 -2.49 9.58
CA GLU A 32 6.70 -3.34 10.66
C GLU A 32 6.09 -4.74 10.62
N GLN A 33 6.78 -5.69 11.21
CA GLN A 33 6.30 -7.06 11.43
C GLN A 33 5.65 -7.18 12.83
N PRO A 34 4.77 -8.16 13.06
CA PRO A 34 4.30 -9.23 12.16
C PRO A 34 3.35 -8.76 11.06
N ILE A 35 3.33 -9.51 9.95
CA ILE A 35 2.56 -9.20 8.76
C ILE A 35 1.42 -10.21 8.60
N VAL A 36 0.21 -9.75 8.29
CA VAL A 36 -0.85 -10.60 7.75
C VAL A 36 -1.08 -10.27 6.27
N VAL A 37 -1.22 -11.30 5.45
CA VAL A 37 -1.46 -11.18 4.01
C VAL A 37 -2.82 -11.74 3.67
N THR A 38 -3.65 -10.95 2.99
CA THR A 38 -4.98 -11.35 2.53
C THR A 38 -5.23 -10.94 1.08
N THR A 39 -6.39 -11.26 0.56
CA THR A 39 -6.79 -10.95 -0.81
C THR A 39 -8.15 -10.27 -0.85
N CYS A 40 -8.38 -9.37 -1.78
CA CYS A 40 -9.68 -8.80 -2.12
C CYS A 40 -10.13 -9.38 -3.46
N GLY A 41 -10.85 -10.53 -3.44
CA GLY A 41 -11.34 -11.24 -4.63
C GLY A 41 -10.77 -12.63 -4.83
N GLN A 42 -10.15 -13.23 -3.81
CA GLN A 42 -9.73 -14.63 -3.75
C GLN A 42 -8.79 -15.06 -4.89
N SER A 43 -7.94 -14.14 -5.35
CA SER A 43 -6.89 -14.46 -6.32
C SER A 43 -5.67 -15.09 -5.63
N PRO A 44 -4.78 -15.80 -6.36
CA PRO A 44 -3.57 -16.39 -5.79
C PRO A 44 -2.51 -15.39 -5.33
N GLY A 45 -2.72 -14.09 -5.54
CA GLY A 45 -1.78 -13.03 -5.17
C GLY A 45 -1.31 -13.09 -3.73
N ALA A 46 -2.22 -13.34 -2.77
CA ALA A 46 -1.87 -13.43 -1.36
C ALA A 46 -0.86 -14.55 -1.06
N LEU A 47 -0.99 -15.70 -1.73
CA LEU A 47 -0.02 -16.79 -1.61
C LEU A 47 1.36 -16.38 -2.14
N MET A 48 1.40 -15.69 -3.29
CA MET A 48 2.65 -15.21 -3.87
C MET A 48 3.34 -14.20 -2.94
N VAL A 49 2.60 -13.22 -2.40
CA VAL A 49 3.14 -12.24 -1.43
C VAL A 49 3.72 -12.95 -0.22
N HIS A 50 2.96 -13.86 0.39
CA HIS A 50 3.40 -14.62 1.56
C HIS A 50 4.71 -15.39 1.31
N GLN A 51 4.82 -16.07 0.15
CA GLN A 51 6.03 -16.78 -0.23
C GLN A 51 7.23 -15.84 -0.44
N LEU A 52 7.01 -14.68 -1.07
CA LEU A 52 8.08 -13.69 -1.31
C LEU A 52 8.49 -12.97 -0.03
N CYS A 53 7.58 -12.75 0.93
CA CYS A 53 7.93 -12.33 2.29
C CYS A 53 8.92 -13.31 2.95
N GLY A 54 8.63 -14.60 2.88
CA GLY A 54 9.52 -15.64 3.42
C GLY A 54 10.90 -15.67 2.75
N GLN A 55 11.00 -15.38 1.44
CA GLN A 55 12.28 -15.33 0.74
C GLN A 55 13.20 -14.21 1.23
N VAL A 56 12.64 -13.10 1.70
CA VAL A 56 13.41 -11.98 2.27
C VAL A 56 13.44 -11.99 3.80
N GLY A 57 13.06 -13.10 4.42
CA GLY A 57 13.15 -13.28 5.87
C GLY A 57 12.08 -12.55 6.69
N LEU A 58 10.99 -12.11 6.05
CA LEU A 58 9.87 -11.50 6.74
C LEU A 58 8.91 -12.53 7.34
N ASN A 59 8.48 -12.28 8.57
CA ASN A 59 7.48 -13.10 9.25
C ASN A 59 6.08 -12.68 8.82
N SER A 60 5.40 -13.50 8.04
CA SER A 60 4.05 -13.23 7.56
C SER A 60 3.13 -14.43 7.76
N GLU A 61 1.87 -14.16 7.99
CA GLU A 61 0.78 -15.15 7.98
C GLU A 61 -0.13 -14.87 6.78
N LYS A 62 -0.54 -15.93 6.04
CA LYS A 62 -1.51 -15.81 4.96
C LYS A 62 -2.90 -16.24 5.44
N LYS A 63 -3.89 -15.37 5.25
CA LYS A 63 -5.27 -15.65 5.60
C LYS A 63 -6.22 -15.09 4.53
N ASP A 64 -6.64 -15.94 3.58
CA ASP A 64 -7.43 -15.51 2.42
C ASP A 64 -8.79 -14.91 2.83
N LEU A 65 -9.44 -15.52 3.83
CA LEU A 65 -10.67 -15.03 4.44
C LEU A 65 -10.39 -14.32 5.78
N LEU A 66 -9.48 -13.35 5.74
CA LEU A 66 -9.20 -12.51 6.92
C LEU A 66 -10.41 -11.66 7.27
N GLU A 67 -10.83 -11.71 8.52
CA GLU A 67 -11.90 -10.91 9.09
C GLU A 67 -11.36 -9.88 10.08
N ALA A 68 -12.09 -8.78 10.29
CA ALA A 68 -11.71 -7.73 11.23
C ALA A 68 -11.50 -8.25 12.67
N ASP A 69 -12.32 -9.20 13.12
CA ASP A 69 -12.20 -9.77 14.47
C ASP A 69 -10.88 -10.51 14.66
N TYR A 70 -10.36 -11.14 13.61
CA TYR A 70 -9.06 -11.79 13.69
C TYR A 70 -7.92 -10.80 13.94
N LEU A 71 -8.01 -9.58 13.39
CA LEU A 71 -7.02 -8.52 13.69
C LEU A 71 -7.07 -8.08 15.15
N LYS A 72 -8.25 -8.05 15.77
CA LYS A 72 -8.41 -7.68 17.19
C LYS A 72 -7.78 -8.68 18.14
N GLU A 73 -7.69 -9.94 17.75
CA GLU A 73 -7.15 -11.03 18.55
C GLU A 73 -5.64 -11.24 18.37
N ASN A 74 -5.02 -10.54 17.40
CA ASN A 74 -3.64 -10.74 17.02
C ASN A 74 -2.89 -9.41 16.89
N ASP A 75 -1.60 -9.38 17.26
CA ASP A 75 -0.78 -8.17 17.28
C ASP A 75 -0.01 -7.97 15.95
N PHE A 76 -0.73 -7.92 14.81
CA PHE A 76 -0.12 -7.57 13.54
C PHE A 76 0.21 -6.08 13.46
N LYS A 77 1.29 -5.74 12.76
CA LYS A 77 1.70 -4.35 12.50
C LYS A 77 1.41 -3.91 11.08
N THR A 78 1.34 -4.87 10.17
CA THR A 78 1.08 -4.61 8.76
C THR A 78 0.07 -5.60 8.21
N VAL A 79 -0.87 -5.11 7.40
CA VAL A 79 -1.71 -5.92 6.54
C VAL A 79 -1.35 -5.67 5.07
N ILE A 80 -1.05 -6.73 4.33
CA ILE A 80 -0.88 -6.66 2.87
C ILE A 80 -2.13 -7.23 2.22
N ILE A 81 -2.82 -6.41 1.43
CA ILE A 81 -4.06 -6.79 0.76
C ILE A 81 -3.81 -6.87 -0.74
N THR A 82 -3.90 -8.06 -1.31
CA THR A 82 -3.73 -8.23 -2.75
C THR A 82 -5.02 -7.88 -3.49
N MET A 83 -4.86 -7.16 -4.61
CA MET A 83 -5.93 -6.72 -5.48
C MET A 83 -6.00 -7.58 -6.74
N GLY A 84 -7.21 -7.82 -7.22
CA GLY A 84 -7.51 -8.67 -8.37
C GLY A 84 -8.37 -9.87 -7.98
N THR A 85 -9.18 -10.37 -8.92
CA THR A 85 -10.22 -11.34 -8.61
C THR A 85 -9.99 -12.68 -9.27
N SER A 86 -10.50 -13.73 -8.64
CA SER A 86 -10.60 -15.07 -9.22
C SER A 86 -12.01 -15.61 -9.04
N GLY A 87 -12.79 -15.68 -10.12
CA GLY A 87 -14.14 -16.24 -10.06
C GLY A 87 -14.14 -17.69 -9.53
N LYS A 88 -13.12 -18.49 -9.87
CA LYS A 88 -12.94 -19.83 -9.30
C LYS A 88 -12.62 -19.79 -7.81
N GLY A 89 -11.76 -18.86 -7.39
CA GLY A 89 -11.39 -18.67 -5.98
C GLY A 89 -12.58 -18.22 -5.14
N MET A 90 -13.30 -17.21 -5.58
CA MET A 90 -14.52 -16.73 -4.91
C MET A 90 -15.59 -17.85 -4.82
N GLY A 91 -15.83 -18.57 -5.92
CA GLY A 91 -16.76 -19.71 -5.90
C GLY A 91 -16.35 -20.83 -4.94
N ALA A 92 -15.06 -21.12 -4.82
CA ALA A 92 -14.55 -22.10 -3.86
C ALA A 92 -14.65 -21.60 -2.40
N ALA A 93 -14.51 -20.30 -2.19
CA ALA A 93 -14.67 -19.68 -0.88
C ALA A 93 -16.15 -19.44 -0.48
N GLY A 94 -17.09 -19.64 -1.42
CA GLY A 94 -18.51 -19.39 -1.21
C GLY A 94 -18.86 -17.91 -1.08
N THR A 95 -18.13 -17.03 -1.78
CA THR A 95 -18.26 -15.56 -1.72
C THR A 95 -18.37 -14.94 -3.11
N ASP A 96 -18.77 -13.70 -3.17
CA ASP A 96 -18.76 -12.88 -4.37
C ASP A 96 -17.98 -11.58 -4.19
N MET A 97 -17.85 -10.76 -5.24
CA MET A 97 -17.08 -9.52 -5.17
C MET A 97 -17.71 -8.46 -4.26
N GLN A 98 -19.03 -8.50 -4.03
CA GLN A 98 -19.68 -7.59 -3.10
C GLN A 98 -19.30 -7.94 -1.66
N GLU A 99 -19.43 -9.20 -1.30
CA GLU A 99 -19.08 -9.74 0.01
C GLU A 99 -17.58 -9.58 0.29
N GLU A 100 -16.72 -9.81 -0.70
CA GLU A 100 -15.28 -9.58 -0.60
C GLU A 100 -14.94 -8.09 -0.31
N ALA A 101 -15.61 -7.16 -1.00
CA ALA A 101 -15.41 -5.74 -0.75
C ALA A 101 -15.88 -5.34 0.66
N GLU A 102 -17.01 -5.86 1.12
CA GLU A 102 -17.53 -5.61 2.48
C GLU A 102 -16.59 -6.18 3.54
N ARG A 103 -16.13 -7.40 3.38
CA ARG A 103 -15.15 -8.04 4.27
C ARG A 103 -13.86 -7.23 4.35
N ILE A 104 -13.30 -6.83 3.21
CA ILE A 104 -12.03 -6.09 3.15
C ILE A 104 -12.19 -4.66 3.70
N ASN A 105 -13.32 -4.00 3.49
CA ASN A 105 -13.58 -2.72 4.15
C ASN A 105 -13.55 -2.85 5.67
N GLY A 106 -14.15 -3.90 6.24
CA GLY A 106 -14.05 -4.18 7.67
C GLY A 106 -12.61 -4.41 8.16
N VAL A 107 -11.80 -5.13 7.38
CA VAL A 107 -10.37 -5.35 7.65
C VAL A 107 -9.60 -4.02 7.63
N ILE A 108 -9.84 -3.18 6.61
CA ILE A 108 -9.20 -1.86 6.46
C ILE A 108 -9.56 -0.93 7.64
N GLU A 109 -10.84 -0.87 7.99
CA GLU A 109 -11.31 -0.06 9.13
C GLU A 109 -10.65 -0.49 10.45
N GLU A 110 -10.57 -1.79 10.71
CA GLU A 110 -9.93 -2.29 11.92
C GLU A 110 -8.42 -2.09 11.90
N ALA A 111 -7.74 -2.30 10.76
CA ALA A 111 -6.32 -2.03 10.60
C ALA A 111 -5.98 -0.56 10.89
N LYS A 112 -6.77 0.38 10.33
CA LYS A 112 -6.62 1.83 10.61
C LYS A 112 -6.83 2.16 12.09
N LYS A 113 -7.83 1.56 12.71
CA LYS A 113 -8.13 1.77 14.13
C LYS A 113 -6.99 1.29 15.04
N GLN A 114 -6.27 0.24 14.65
CA GLN A 114 -5.11 -0.27 15.36
C GLN A 114 -3.80 0.43 14.98
N GLY A 115 -3.82 1.35 13.99
CA GLY A 115 -2.63 2.02 13.50
C GLY A 115 -1.68 1.10 12.71
N MET A 116 -2.21 0.04 12.11
CA MET A 116 -1.44 -0.85 11.25
C MET A 116 -1.12 -0.18 9.92
N THR A 117 0.02 -0.52 9.33
CA THR A 117 0.34 -0.15 7.94
C THR A 117 -0.46 -1.01 6.96
N ILE A 118 -1.13 -0.38 6.00
CA ILE A 118 -1.89 -1.06 4.94
C ILE A 118 -1.12 -0.99 3.64
N ILE A 119 -0.73 -2.13 3.08
CA ILE A 119 -0.06 -2.24 1.78
C ILE A 119 -1.02 -2.84 0.77
N GLY A 120 -1.39 -2.06 -0.25
CA GLY A 120 -2.16 -2.55 -1.39
C GLY A 120 -1.23 -3.13 -2.45
N ALA A 121 -1.41 -4.39 -2.84
CA ALA A 121 -0.51 -5.06 -3.77
C ALA A 121 -1.25 -5.61 -5.00
N HIS A 122 -1.06 -4.99 -6.18
CA HIS A 122 -1.57 -5.50 -7.46
C HIS A 122 -0.43 -6.13 -8.26
N ILE A 123 -0.13 -7.40 -7.98
CA ILE A 123 1.09 -8.08 -8.40
C ILE A 123 0.91 -9.17 -9.45
N GLU A 124 -0.32 -9.49 -9.81
CA GLU A 124 -0.62 -10.51 -10.83
C GLU A 124 -0.68 -9.94 -12.26
N GLY A 125 -0.59 -8.63 -12.40
CA GLY A 125 -0.50 -7.95 -13.68
C GLY A 125 -1.85 -7.77 -14.38
N GLU A 126 -1.80 -7.41 -15.66
CA GLU A 126 -3.00 -7.07 -16.46
C GLU A 126 -4.06 -8.18 -16.51
N ALA A 127 -3.65 -9.45 -16.29
CA ALA A 127 -4.57 -10.58 -16.22
C ALA A 127 -5.60 -10.49 -15.05
N ARG A 128 -5.35 -9.61 -14.07
CA ARG A 128 -6.23 -9.30 -12.95
C ARG A 128 -6.73 -7.85 -12.99
N ARG A 129 -6.83 -7.30 -14.20
CA ARG A 129 -7.39 -5.98 -14.44
C ARG A 129 -8.17 -5.96 -15.76
N VAL A 130 -9.10 -6.92 -15.90
CA VAL A 130 -9.81 -7.19 -17.17
C VAL A 130 -11.32 -6.95 -17.09
N ASP A 131 -11.90 -6.91 -15.88
CA ASP A 131 -13.34 -6.75 -15.72
C ASP A 131 -13.72 -5.84 -14.53
N LYS A 132 -15.03 -5.65 -14.36
CA LYS A 132 -15.59 -4.80 -13.29
C LYS A 132 -15.31 -5.30 -11.88
N ASN A 133 -15.09 -6.61 -11.68
CA ASN A 133 -14.79 -7.18 -10.37
C ASN A 133 -13.35 -6.88 -9.99
N ASP A 134 -12.41 -7.00 -10.94
CA ASP A 134 -11.03 -6.58 -10.75
C ASP A 134 -10.95 -5.08 -10.40
N GLU A 135 -11.66 -4.23 -11.16
CA GLU A 135 -11.73 -2.79 -10.87
C GLU A 135 -12.37 -2.50 -9.50
N LYS A 136 -13.38 -3.27 -9.09
CA LYS A 136 -13.98 -3.13 -7.75
C LYS A 136 -12.99 -3.48 -6.65
N SER A 137 -12.24 -4.59 -6.81
CA SER A 137 -11.16 -4.98 -5.90
C SER A 137 -10.12 -3.86 -5.75
N ILE A 138 -9.63 -3.32 -6.87
CA ILE A 138 -8.65 -2.24 -6.90
C ILE A 138 -9.20 -0.98 -6.19
N LYS A 139 -10.41 -0.55 -6.52
CA LYS A 139 -11.04 0.64 -5.94
C LYS A 139 -11.39 0.50 -4.46
N THR A 140 -11.55 -0.72 -3.97
CA THR A 140 -11.75 -0.99 -2.54
C THR A 140 -10.45 -0.81 -1.76
N VAL A 141 -9.31 -1.24 -2.32
CA VAL A 141 -8.05 -1.34 -1.57
C VAL A 141 -7.11 -0.16 -1.83
N ALA A 142 -6.84 0.16 -3.09
CA ALA A 142 -5.78 1.11 -3.43
C ALA A 142 -5.95 2.51 -2.79
N PRO A 143 -7.15 3.13 -2.75
CA PRO A 143 -7.32 4.45 -2.15
C PRO A 143 -7.16 4.49 -0.62
N GLU A 144 -7.20 3.34 0.03
CA GLU A 144 -7.15 3.15 1.48
C GLU A 144 -5.79 2.66 1.98
N SER A 145 -4.84 2.46 1.05
CA SER A 145 -3.49 1.96 1.33
C SER A 145 -2.56 3.09 1.76
N ASP A 146 -1.61 2.79 2.65
CA ASP A 146 -0.49 3.66 3.01
C ASP A 146 0.67 3.51 2.02
N ILE A 147 0.79 2.34 1.37
CA ILE A 147 1.77 2.03 0.33
C ILE A 147 1.08 1.21 -0.75
N ILE A 148 1.41 1.48 -2.02
CA ILE A 148 0.94 0.68 -3.16
C ILE A 148 2.13 0.00 -3.83
N ILE A 149 2.01 -1.30 -4.12
CA ILE A 149 2.93 -2.03 -4.97
C ILE A 149 2.16 -2.53 -6.19
N VAL A 150 2.60 -2.18 -7.39
CA VAL A 150 1.87 -2.50 -8.61
C VAL A 150 2.80 -3.00 -9.71
N ARG A 151 2.34 -4.01 -10.46
CA ARG A 151 3.02 -4.39 -11.69
C ARG A 151 2.77 -3.37 -12.80
N LYS A 152 3.83 -3.03 -13.52
CA LYS A 152 3.83 -2.04 -14.60
C LYS A 152 2.78 -2.29 -15.68
N ASP A 153 2.55 -3.54 -16.03
CA ASP A 153 1.55 -3.92 -17.05
C ASP A 153 0.10 -3.68 -16.57
N SER A 154 -0.14 -3.56 -15.26
CA SER A 154 -1.43 -3.17 -14.70
C SER A 154 -1.60 -1.66 -14.51
N ASN A 155 -0.55 -0.88 -14.75
CA ASN A 155 -0.55 0.58 -14.56
C ASN A 155 -0.33 1.35 -15.87
N LYS A 156 -0.75 0.79 -17.00
CA LYS A 156 -0.59 1.39 -18.34
C LYS A 156 -1.38 2.69 -18.50
N ASP A 157 -2.45 2.86 -17.76
CA ASP A 157 -3.31 4.05 -17.70
C ASP A 157 -2.91 5.02 -16.58
N ASN A 158 -1.81 4.76 -15.90
CA ASN A 158 -1.28 5.52 -14.76
C ASN A 158 -2.20 5.59 -13.52
N TYR A 159 -3.29 4.82 -13.47
CA TYR A 159 -4.26 4.90 -12.37
C TYR A 159 -3.62 4.88 -10.98
N PHE A 160 -2.70 3.94 -10.71
CA PHE A 160 -2.07 3.82 -9.40
C PHE A 160 -1.09 4.95 -9.10
N THR A 161 -0.33 5.38 -10.10
CA THR A 161 0.62 6.51 -9.96
C THR A 161 -0.11 7.83 -9.77
N ASP A 162 -1.18 8.08 -10.54
CA ASP A 162 -2.00 9.29 -10.40
C ASP A 162 -2.70 9.33 -9.04
N LEU A 163 -3.22 8.17 -8.56
CA LEU A 163 -3.78 8.04 -7.23
C LEU A 163 -2.74 8.29 -6.14
N GLY A 164 -1.54 7.77 -6.32
CA GLY A 164 -0.41 7.98 -5.40
C GLY A 164 -0.03 9.46 -5.30
N GLU A 165 0.05 10.16 -6.43
CA GLU A 165 0.32 11.60 -6.47
C GLU A 165 -0.81 12.42 -5.82
N GLU A 166 -2.07 12.09 -6.12
CA GLU A 166 -3.23 12.78 -5.55
C GLU A 166 -3.32 12.64 -4.02
N LYS A 167 -3.05 11.45 -3.50
CA LYS A 167 -3.23 11.12 -2.08
C LYS A 167 -1.94 11.16 -1.26
N GLY A 168 -0.79 11.34 -1.89
CA GLY A 168 0.52 11.28 -1.21
C GLY A 168 0.91 9.85 -0.80
N ILE A 169 0.42 8.83 -1.53
CA ILE A 169 0.72 7.41 -1.27
C ILE A 169 1.94 7.01 -2.10
N PRO A 170 3.03 6.51 -1.50
CA PRO A 170 4.16 5.97 -2.27
C PRO A 170 3.75 4.76 -3.10
N VAL A 171 4.17 4.75 -4.38
CA VAL A 171 3.84 3.70 -5.34
C VAL A 171 5.12 3.05 -5.87
N HIS A 172 5.31 1.79 -5.54
CA HIS A 172 6.40 0.96 -6.06
C HIS A 172 5.94 0.22 -7.30
N VAL A 173 6.55 0.53 -8.45
CA VAL A 173 6.23 -0.12 -9.73
C VAL A 173 7.26 -1.21 -10.01
N ILE A 174 6.82 -2.45 -10.20
CA ILE A 174 7.66 -3.61 -10.51
C ILE A 174 7.35 -4.16 -11.91
N ASP A 175 8.33 -4.67 -12.63
CA ASP A 175 8.11 -5.27 -13.96
C ASP A 175 7.55 -6.69 -13.87
N LYS A 176 7.97 -7.46 -12.85
CA LYS A 176 7.59 -8.87 -12.65
C LYS A 176 7.28 -9.14 -11.18
N THR A 177 6.34 -10.05 -10.92
CA THR A 177 5.91 -10.43 -9.56
C THR A 177 7.09 -10.82 -8.64
N LEU A 178 8.10 -11.51 -9.17
CA LEU A 178 9.28 -11.93 -8.38
C LEU A 178 10.12 -10.74 -7.89
N GLN A 179 10.05 -9.59 -8.53
CA GLN A 179 10.73 -8.36 -8.08
C GLN A 179 10.07 -7.72 -6.85
N LEU A 180 8.93 -8.25 -6.39
CA LEU A 180 8.31 -7.81 -5.14
C LEU A 180 9.27 -7.90 -3.94
N THR A 181 10.27 -8.77 -3.98
CA THR A 181 11.31 -8.88 -2.95
C THR A 181 12.10 -7.58 -2.75
N GLU A 182 12.25 -6.75 -3.79
CA GLU A 182 12.97 -5.48 -3.73
C GLU A 182 12.20 -4.46 -2.87
N PRO A 183 10.95 -4.06 -3.22
CA PRO A 183 10.19 -3.14 -2.39
C PRO A 183 9.87 -3.71 -0.99
N LEU A 184 9.65 -5.03 -0.84
CA LEU A 184 9.48 -5.61 0.50
C LEU A 184 10.71 -5.39 1.38
N SER A 185 11.92 -5.61 0.84
CA SER A 185 13.15 -5.40 1.60
C SER A 185 13.35 -3.93 1.97
N GLU A 186 12.99 -3.01 1.08
CA GLU A 186 13.07 -1.56 1.30
C GLU A 186 12.06 -1.10 2.36
N ILE A 187 10.77 -1.40 2.16
CA ILE A 187 9.67 -1.00 3.05
C ILE A 187 9.87 -1.52 4.49
N PHE A 188 10.31 -2.77 4.64
CA PHE A 188 10.55 -3.40 5.94
C PHE A 188 11.98 -3.26 6.45
N GLN A 189 12.84 -2.50 5.77
CA GLN A 189 14.24 -2.23 6.14
C GLN A 189 15.04 -3.51 6.46
N VAL A 190 14.85 -4.55 5.63
CA VAL A 190 15.57 -5.82 5.79
C VAL A 190 17.01 -5.63 5.39
N SER A 191 17.94 -5.80 6.35
CA SER A 191 19.39 -5.77 6.08
C SER A 191 19.78 -6.92 5.17
N LYS A 192 20.54 -6.62 4.11
CA LYS A 192 21.13 -7.65 3.21
C LYS A 192 22.28 -8.38 3.88
#